data_30724cafd39257e9a3bb7be6a53a3991
#
_entry.id   30724cafd39257e9a3bb7be6a53a3991
#
_cell.length_a   1.000
_cell.length_b   1.000
_cell.length_c   1.000
_cell.angle_alpha   90.00
_cell.angle_beta   90.00
_cell.angle_gamma   90.00
#
_symmetry.space_group_name_H-M   'P 1'
#
loop_
_entity.id
_entity.type
_entity.pdbx_description
1 polymer ?
#
loop_
_entity_poly.entity_id
_entity_poly.type
_entity_poly.pdbx_seq_one_letter_code
_entity_poly.pdbx_strand_id
1 'polypeptide(L)'
;MYQLFLHAVNRRKGINMGRFVTEEILSGYQEYLYEEEKSEATIKKYMRDLGKLVLYAGGKEITKKMVVGYKEYLRKKKKYKLTSINSFLVAANRLFEYLGWYDLRVRTYKIQKEAFVPENRDLSREEYKRLVKAALKKGKIRLAMIIQTICATGMRISELASVTLESVAGGVVEIYCKGKQRIILLPGKLRKKLLRYIKENKIAGGIVFRTSGGKAVDRSNIWKEMKMLSKEAGVQESKVYLHNLRHLFAKEFYTAGKDIAKLADVLGHSNIETTRGYIKTTSREHQKLLDQMDLVLCSA
;
A
#
# COMPACT_ATOMS: atom_id res chain seq x y z
N MET A 1 -1.01 -31.95 4.32
CA MET A 1 -1.71 -33.16 3.78
C MET A 1 -2.10 -34.17 4.85
N TYR A 2 -1.22 -34.58 5.73
CA TYR A 2 -1.52 -35.59 6.79
C TYR A 2 -2.62 -35.15 7.78
N GLN A 3 -2.67 -33.92 8.21
CA GLN A 3 -3.72 -33.37 9.09
C GLN A 3 -5.09 -33.25 8.40
N LEU A 4 -5.12 -32.91 7.11
CA LEU A 4 -6.35 -32.92 6.30
C LEU A 4 -6.89 -34.34 6.13
N PHE A 5 -6.02 -35.32 5.99
CA PHE A 5 -6.35 -36.73 5.91
C PHE A 5 -6.91 -37.25 7.26
N LEU A 6 -6.28 -36.91 8.38
CA LEU A 6 -6.75 -37.22 9.72
C LEU A 6 -8.12 -36.59 10.04
N HIS A 7 -8.34 -35.32 9.60
CA HIS A 7 -9.64 -34.66 9.76
C HIS A 7 -10.76 -35.33 8.93
N ALA A 8 -10.43 -35.74 7.70
CA ALA A 8 -11.37 -36.45 6.83
C ALA A 8 -11.69 -37.87 7.37
N VAL A 9 -10.70 -38.59 7.89
CA VAL A 9 -10.88 -39.91 8.49
C VAL A 9 -11.66 -39.85 9.79
N ASN A 10 -11.38 -38.85 10.63
CA ASN A 10 -12.08 -38.70 11.93
C ASN A 10 -13.52 -38.19 11.77
N ARG A 11 -13.86 -37.42 10.74
CA ARG A 11 -15.26 -37.09 10.36
C ARG A 11 -16.07 -38.34 10.03
N ARG A 12 -15.46 -39.34 9.38
CA ARG A 12 -16.14 -40.62 9.10
C ARG A 12 -16.38 -41.49 10.34
N LYS A 13 -15.62 -41.23 11.43
CA LYS A 13 -15.73 -41.98 12.69
C LYS A 13 -16.58 -41.28 13.76
N GLY A 14 -17.22 -40.13 13.46
CA GLY A 14 -18.08 -39.43 14.42
C GLY A 14 -17.35 -38.82 15.64
N ILE A 15 -16.02 -38.79 15.64
CA ILE A 15 -15.24 -38.22 16.74
C ILE A 15 -15.21 -36.71 16.56
N ASN A 16 -15.98 -36.01 17.38
CA ASN A 16 -15.99 -34.55 17.44
C ASN A 16 -14.74 -34.06 18.18
N MET A 17 -13.60 -34.05 17.50
CA MET A 17 -12.41 -33.40 18.03
C MET A 17 -12.62 -31.89 17.97
N GLY A 18 -12.64 -31.22 19.12
CA GLY A 18 -12.80 -29.77 19.23
C GLY A 18 -11.83 -29.03 18.31
N ARG A 19 -12.26 -27.91 17.75
CA ARG A 19 -11.48 -27.11 16.79
C ARG A 19 -10.68 -26.06 17.54
N PHE A 20 -9.39 -26.28 17.68
CA PHE A 20 -8.46 -25.36 18.35
C PHE A 20 -7.43 -24.84 17.34
N VAL A 21 -7.04 -23.58 17.48
CA VAL A 21 -5.91 -23.00 16.70
C VAL A 21 -4.69 -23.04 17.60
N THR A 22 -3.85 -24.07 17.39
CA THR A 22 -2.59 -24.27 18.11
C THR A 22 -1.41 -23.66 17.37
N GLU A 23 -0.23 -23.60 18.01
CA GLU A 23 1.00 -23.15 17.39
C GLU A 23 1.43 -24.05 16.23
N GLU A 24 1.20 -25.36 16.33
CA GLU A 24 1.50 -26.32 15.26
C GLU A 24 0.64 -26.04 14.02
N ILE A 25 -0.65 -25.73 14.22
CA ILE A 25 -1.55 -25.36 13.11
C ILE A 25 -1.09 -24.07 12.45
N LEU A 26 -0.66 -23.07 13.22
CA LEU A 26 -0.17 -21.81 12.67
C LEU A 26 1.14 -22.00 11.93
N SER A 27 2.05 -22.84 12.44
CA SER A 27 3.31 -23.18 11.77
C SER A 27 3.04 -23.91 10.45
N GLY A 28 2.20 -24.95 10.46
CA GLY A 28 1.82 -25.65 9.23
C GLY A 28 1.10 -24.75 8.21
N TYR A 29 0.29 -23.79 8.68
CA TYR A 29 -0.33 -22.81 7.80
C TYR A 29 0.70 -21.83 7.20
N GLN A 30 1.73 -21.46 7.96
CA GLN A 30 2.82 -20.62 7.46
C GLN A 30 3.61 -21.34 6.38
N GLU A 31 3.93 -22.62 6.53
CA GLU A 31 4.57 -23.47 5.52
C GLU A 31 3.71 -23.59 4.27
N TYR A 32 2.41 -23.87 4.44
CA TYR A 32 1.46 -23.90 3.33
C TYR A 32 1.43 -22.58 2.54
N LEU A 33 1.46 -21.44 3.23
CA LEU A 33 1.51 -20.14 2.54
C LEU A 33 2.80 -19.92 1.78
N TYR A 34 3.91 -20.51 2.24
CA TYR A 34 5.19 -20.49 1.54
C TYR A 34 5.14 -21.38 0.29
N GLU A 35 4.61 -22.60 0.39
CA GLU A 35 4.38 -23.52 -0.74
C GLU A 35 3.44 -22.93 -1.79
N GLU A 36 2.44 -22.14 -1.35
CA GLU A 36 1.55 -21.35 -2.22
C GLU A 36 2.24 -20.11 -2.82
N GLU A 37 3.55 -20.00 -2.74
CA GLU A 37 4.36 -18.88 -3.27
C GLU A 37 3.92 -17.50 -2.82
N LYS A 38 3.33 -17.38 -1.61
CA LYS A 38 2.98 -16.07 -1.06
C LYS A 38 4.24 -15.31 -0.66
N SER A 39 4.28 -14.01 -0.95
CA SER A 39 5.41 -13.17 -0.54
C SER A 39 5.56 -13.17 0.98
N GLU A 40 6.81 -13.08 1.46
CA GLU A 40 7.14 -13.03 2.89
C GLU A 40 6.34 -11.95 3.64
N ALA A 41 6.14 -10.79 3.01
CA ALA A 41 5.32 -9.70 3.57
C ALA A 41 3.85 -10.10 3.74
N THR A 42 3.31 -10.92 2.83
CA THR A 42 1.94 -11.45 2.91
C THR A 42 1.84 -12.47 4.03
N ILE A 43 2.81 -13.38 4.13
CA ILE A 43 2.87 -14.40 5.19
C ILE A 43 2.94 -13.71 6.56
N LYS A 44 3.90 -12.83 6.78
CA LYS A 44 4.04 -12.05 8.02
C LYS A 44 2.75 -11.29 8.37
N LYS A 45 2.07 -10.73 7.36
CA LYS A 45 0.80 -10.03 7.56
C LYS A 45 -0.29 -10.98 8.03
N TYR A 46 -0.46 -12.14 7.40
CA TYR A 46 -1.49 -13.12 7.78
C TYR A 46 -1.23 -13.64 9.19
N MET A 47 0.00 -14.03 9.52
CA MET A 47 0.36 -14.50 10.85
C MET A 47 0.08 -13.45 11.94
N ARG A 48 0.47 -12.19 11.71
CA ARG A 48 0.15 -11.08 12.63
C ARG A 48 -1.36 -10.85 12.79
N ASP A 49 -2.11 -10.94 11.70
CA ASP A 49 -3.56 -10.70 11.70
C ASP A 49 -4.28 -11.87 12.40
N LEU A 50 -3.80 -13.12 12.24
CA LEU A 50 -4.27 -14.32 12.96
C LEU A 50 -3.97 -14.28 14.46
N GLY A 51 -2.85 -13.72 14.88
CA GLY A 51 -2.54 -13.51 16.29
C GLY A 51 -3.65 -12.80 17.08
N LYS A 52 -4.44 -11.93 16.41
CA LYS A 52 -5.59 -11.28 17.04
C LYS A 52 -6.77 -12.24 17.29
N LEU A 53 -6.98 -13.19 16.38
CA LEU A 53 -7.99 -14.25 16.55
C LEU A 53 -7.60 -15.19 17.68
N VAL A 54 -6.33 -15.60 17.72
CA VAL A 54 -5.79 -16.48 18.77
C VAL A 54 -5.92 -15.84 20.15
N LEU A 55 -5.53 -14.56 20.27
CA LEU A 55 -5.71 -13.81 21.51
C LEU A 55 -7.18 -13.70 21.94
N TYR A 56 -8.09 -13.52 21.00
CA TYR A 56 -9.52 -13.45 21.29
C TYR A 56 -10.08 -14.81 21.72
N ALA A 57 -9.63 -15.89 21.08
CA ALA A 57 -10.05 -17.24 21.39
C ALA A 57 -9.59 -17.68 22.77
N GLY A 58 -8.41 -17.25 23.24
CA GLY A 58 -7.89 -17.56 24.58
C GLY A 58 -7.78 -19.05 24.84
N GLY A 59 -7.38 -19.85 23.87
CA GLY A 59 -7.28 -21.31 23.97
C GLY A 59 -8.62 -22.06 23.93
N LYS A 60 -9.75 -21.37 23.72
CA LYS A 60 -11.07 -21.99 23.60
C LYS A 60 -11.32 -22.58 22.23
N GLU A 61 -12.27 -23.52 22.16
CA GLU A 61 -12.72 -24.09 20.89
C GLU A 61 -13.26 -23.02 19.93
N ILE A 62 -12.83 -23.09 18.66
CA ILE A 62 -13.29 -22.19 17.59
C ILE A 62 -14.63 -22.67 17.06
N THR A 63 -15.69 -22.01 17.47
CA THR A 63 -17.06 -22.24 16.99
C THR A 63 -17.52 -21.11 16.10
N LYS A 64 -18.56 -21.33 15.29
CA LYS A 64 -19.18 -20.27 14.50
C LYS A 64 -19.61 -19.07 15.33
N LYS A 65 -20.21 -19.34 16.50
CA LYS A 65 -20.64 -18.30 17.45
C LYS A 65 -19.45 -17.47 17.92
N MET A 66 -18.33 -18.11 18.23
CA MET A 66 -17.11 -17.43 18.66
C MET A 66 -16.54 -16.54 17.54
N VAL A 67 -16.49 -17.02 16.28
CA VAL A 67 -15.97 -16.21 15.15
C VAL A 67 -16.88 -15.02 14.84
N VAL A 68 -18.21 -15.17 14.95
CA VAL A 68 -19.14 -14.05 14.86
C VAL A 68 -18.91 -13.05 15.99
N GLY A 69 -18.74 -13.54 17.23
CA GLY A 69 -18.39 -12.70 18.38
C GLY A 69 -17.06 -11.95 18.19
N TYR A 70 -16.04 -12.60 17.62
CA TYR A 70 -14.77 -11.96 17.26
C TYR A 70 -14.96 -10.79 16.29
N LYS A 71 -15.78 -10.97 15.23
CA LYS A 71 -16.11 -9.93 14.28
C LYS A 71 -16.77 -8.72 14.95
N GLU A 72 -17.72 -8.95 15.87
CA GLU A 72 -18.38 -7.88 16.63
C GLU A 72 -17.43 -7.20 17.61
N TYR A 73 -16.58 -7.96 18.30
CA TYR A 73 -15.56 -7.44 19.19
C TYR A 73 -14.61 -6.46 18.46
N LEU A 74 -14.13 -6.84 17.27
CA LEU A 74 -13.29 -5.97 16.47
C LEU A 74 -14.00 -4.66 16.10
N ARG A 75 -15.31 -4.72 15.82
CA ARG A 75 -16.13 -3.54 15.50
C ARG A 75 -16.35 -2.64 16.71
N LYS A 76 -16.69 -3.23 17.86
CA LYS A 76 -16.97 -2.50 19.12
C LYS A 76 -15.74 -1.77 19.65
N LYS A 77 -14.54 -2.31 19.44
CA LYS A 77 -13.27 -1.68 19.88
C LYS A 77 -12.98 -0.30 19.30
N LYS A 78 -13.75 0.21 18.33
CA LYS A 78 -13.58 1.53 17.66
C LYS A 78 -12.13 1.89 17.25
N LYS A 79 -11.16 1.01 17.55
CA LYS A 79 -9.73 1.18 17.28
C LYS A 79 -9.37 0.91 15.81
N TYR A 80 -10.19 0.10 15.12
CA TYR A 80 -9.88 -0.37 13.78
C TYR A 80 -10.85 0.18 12.74
N LYS A 81 -10.31 0.62 11.60
CA LYS A 81 -11.12 0.93 10.41
C LYS A 81 -11.72 -0.38 9.86
N LEU A 82 -12.89 -0.29 9.20
CA LEU A 82 -13.54 -1.46 8.58
C LEU A 82 -12.63 -2.22 7.61
N THR A 83 -11.77 -1.50 6.87
CA THR A 83 -10.74 -2.10 5.99
C THR A 83 -9.77 -3.01 6.76
N SER A 84 -9.35 -2.59 7.95
CA SER A 84 -8.47 -3.39 8.81
C SER A 84 -9.20 -4.59 9.39
N ILE A 85 -10.45 -4.41 9.83
CA ILE A 85 -11.28 -5.52 10.31
C ILE A 85 -11.47 -6.56 9.20
N ASN A 86 -11.80 -6.13 7.99
CA ASN A 86 -11.91 -7.04 6.85
C ASN A 86 -10.60 -7.80 6.58
N SER A 87 -9.44 -7.16 6.75
CA SER A 87 -8.15 -7.84 6.63
C SER A 87 -8.00 -8.98 7.65
N PHE A 88 -8.38 -8.75 8.90
CA PHE A 88 -8.33 -9.76 9.96
C PHE A 88 -9.30 -10.92 9.67
N LEU A 89 -10.51 -10.61 9.20
CA LEU A 89 -11.51 -11.61 8.83
C LEU A 89 -11.08 -12.43 7.60
N VAL A 90 -10.42 -11.81 6.63
CA VAL A 90 -9.87 -12.53 5.46
C VAL A 90 -8.77 -13.49 5.90
N ALA A 91 -7.86 -13.07 6.78
CA ALA A 91 -6.83 -13.96 7.32
C ALA A 91 -7.44 -15.17 8.04
N ALA A 92 -8.44 -14.94 8.91
CA ALA A 92 -9.16 -16.00 9.59
C ALA A 92 -9.87 -16.96 8.62
N ASN A 93 -10.62 -16.43 7.65
CA ASN A 93 -11.32 -17.23 6.65
C ASN A 93 -10.34 -18.10 5.82
N ARG A 94 -9.16 -17.57 5.47
CA ARG A 94 -8.13 -18.32 4.74
C ARG A 94 -7.53 -19.45 5.59
N LEU A 95 -7.31 -19.23 6.89
CA LEU A 95 -6.93 -20.29 7.80
C LEU A 95 -8.02 -21.36 7.89
N PHE A 96 -9.30 -20.98 7.99
CA PHE A 96 -10.40 -21.92 8.02
C PHE A 96 -10.54 -22.72 6.71
N GLU A 97 -10.27 -22.11 5.55
CA GLU A 97 -10.21 -22.80 4.27
C GLU A 97 -9.10 -23.87 4.27
N TYR A 98 -7.89 -23.52 4.72
CA TYR A 98 -6.77 -24.44 4.86
C TYR A 98 -7.10 -25.63 5.76
N LEU A 99 -7.82 -25.39 6.88
CA LEU A 99 -8.22 -26.42 7.83
C LEU A 99 -9.48 -27.20 7.41
N GLY A 100 -10.12 -26.85 6.29
CA GLY A 100 -11.40 -27.45 5.89
C GLY A 100 -12.59 -27.04 6.79
N TRP A 101 -12.47 -25.98 7.59
CA TRP A 101 -13.52 -25.48 8.49
C TRP A 101 -14.39 -24.43 7.78
N TYR A 102 -14.95 -24.77 6.65
CA TYR A 102 -15.70 -23.83 5.77
C TYR A 102 -16.94 -23.23 6.45
N ASP A 103 -17.56 -23.97 7.38
CA ASP A 103 -18.72 -23.53 8.16
C ASP A 103 -18.39 -22.37 9.11
N LEU A 104 -17.13 -22.21 9.52
CA LEU A 104 -16.69 -21.13 10.41
C LEU A 104 -16.47 -19.79 9.68
N ARG A 105 -16.37 -19.80 8.35
CA ARG A 105 -16.12 -18.58 7.57
C ARG A 105 -17.21 -17.54 7.79
N VAL A 106 -16.80 -16.28 7.93
CA VAL A 106 -17.71 -15.14 8.13
C VAL A 106 -17.61 -14.16 6.96
N ARG A 107 -18.71 -13.46 6.67
CA ARG A 107 -18.74 -12.41 5.65
C ARG A 107 -17.96 -11.19 6.15
N THR A 108 -17.18 -10.58 5.27
CA THR A 108 -16.57 -9.29 5.50
C THR A 108 -17.62 -8.17 5.48
N TYR A 109 -17.29 -7.01 6.05
CA TYR A 109 -18.15 -5.85 5.94
C TYR A 109 -18.12 -5.28 4.52
N LYS A 110 -19.28 -4.95 3.99
CA LYS A 110 -19.36 -4.15 2.76
C LYS A 110 -18.86 -2.74 3.07
N ILE A 111 -17.89 -2.27 2.32
CA ILE A 111 -17.35 -0.92 2.45
C ILE A 111 -17.87 -0.13 1.26
N GLN A 112 -18.72 0.84 1.56
CA GLN A 112 -19.13 1.80 0.54
C GLN A 112 -17.94 2.67 0.19
N LYS A 113 -17.60 2.72 -1.09
CA LYS A 113 -16.57 3.64 -1.57
C LYS A 113 -17.12 5.06 -1.50
N GLU A 114 -16.46 5.92 -0.75
CA GLU A 114 -16.77 7.35 -0.76
C GLU A 114 -16.66 7.88 -2.19
N ALA A 115 -17.67 8.61 -2.64
CA ALA A 115 -17.68 9.23 -3.97
C ALA A 115 -16.61 10.33 -4.06
N PHE A 116 -16.44 11.07 -2.98
CA PHE A 116 -15.53 12.22 -2.88
C PHE A 116 -14.39 11.94 -1.90
N VAL A 117 -13.29 12.63 -2.08
CA VAL A 117 -12.20 12.66 -1.07
C VAL A 117 -12.39 13.88 -0.17
N PRO A 118 -12.01 13.77 1.12
CA PRO A 118 -12.00 14.92 2.00
C PRO A 118 -11.10 16.04 1.45
N GLU A 119 -11.54 17.27 1.61
CA GLU A 119 -10.71 18.43 1.35
C GLU A 119 -9.43 18.35 2.20
N ASN A 120 -8.33 18.84 1.67
CA ASN A 120 -7.01 18.84 2.35
C ASN A 120 -6.39 17.46 2.66
N ARG A 121 -6.85 16.37 2.04
CA ARG A 121 -6.19 15.06 2.19
C ARG A 121 -4.90 14.96 1.41
N ASP A 122 -4.89 15.48 0.19
CA ASP A 122 -3.82 15.32 -0.75
C ASP A 122 -2.77 16.44 -0.65
N LEU A 123 -1.54 16.11 -1.02
CA LEU A 123 -0.45 17.06 -1.13
C LEU A 123 -0.64 17.93 -2.38
N SER A 124 -0.56 19.26 -2.25
CA SER A 124 -0.60 20.16 -3.39
C SER A 124 0.79 20.29 -4.05
N ARG A 125 0.83 20.82 -5.28
CA ARG A 125 2.08 21.09 -5.99
C ARG A 125 2.96 22.12 -5.27
N GLU A 126 2.34 23.09 -4.62
CA GLU A 126 3.02 24.13 -3.84
C GLU A 126 3.59 23.54 -2.54
N GLU A 127 2.82 22.70 -1.85
CA GLU A 127 3.27 21.98 -0.65
C GLU A 127 4.45 21.05 -0.97
N TYR A 128 4.39 20.31 -2.08
CA TYR A 128 5.51 19.51 -2.57
C TYR A 128 6.77 20.37 -2.81
N LYS A 129 6.65 21.53 -3.48
CA LYS A 129 7.79 22.42 -3.71
C LYS A 129 8.39 22.90 -2.39
N ARG A 130 7.56 23.23 -1.38
CA ARG A 130 8.04 23.64 -0.06
C ARG A 130 8.78 22.49 0.64
N LEU A 131 8.29 21.25 0.57
CA LEU A 131 8.98 20.08 1.13
C LEU A 131 10.36 19.87 0.49
N VAL A 132 10.46 19.96 -0.84
CA VAL A 132 11.76 19.86 -1.52
C VAL A 132 12.71 20.98 -1.10
N LYS A 133 12.23 22.24 -1.05
CA LYS A 133 13.03 23.38 -0.60
C LYS A 133 13.52 23.21 0.84
N ALA A 134 12.65 22.76 1.76
CA ALA A 134 13.01 22.52 3.15
C ALA A 134 14.08 21.42 3.27
N ALA A 135 13.98 20.34 2.47
CA ALA A 135 14.99 19.29 2.44
C ALA A 135 16.35 19.82 1.97
N LEU A 136 16.36 20.62 0.91
CA LEU A 136 17.59 21.23 0.38
C LEU A 136 18.21 22.21 1.40
N LYS A 137 17.41 23.07 2.01
CA LYS A 137 17.86 24.03 3.03
C LYS A 137 18.53 23.33 4.24
N LYS A 138 18.03 22.15 4.61
CA LYS A 138 18.60 21.32 5.69
C LYS A 138 19.77 20.41 5.24
N GLY A 139 20.28 20.58 4.04
CA GLY A 139 21.36 19.73 3.50
C GLY A 139 20.96 18.26 3.27
N LYS A 140 19.65 17.92 3.34
CA LYS A 140 19.14 16.56 3.12
C LYS A 140 18.97 16.28 1.63
N ILE A 141 20.06 16.38 0.87
CA ILE A 141 20.05 16.29 -0.60
C ILE A 141 19.47 14.95 -1.07
N ARG A 142 19.88 13.84 -0.45
CA ARG A 142 19.34 12.50 -0.76
C ARG A 142 17.81 12.46 -0.63
N LEU A 143 17.27 12.99 0.48
CA LEU A 143 15.83 13.04 0.70
C LEU A 143 15.12 13.90 -0.35
N ALA A 144 15.69 15.08 -0.68
CA ALA A 144 15.15 15.94 -1.73
C ALA A 144 15.11 15.24 -3.08
N MET A 145 16.14 14.45 -3.41
CA MET A 145 16.17 13.66 -4.64
C MET A 145 15.15 12.52 -4.64
N ILE A 146 15.00 11.81 -3.52
CA ILE A 146 13.97 10.76 -3.34
C ILE A 146 12.56 11.34 -3.55
N ILE A 147 12.24 12.45 -2.89
CA ILE A 147 10.94 13.13 -3.02
C ILE A 147 10.66 13.50 -4.48
N GLN A 148 11.65 14.09 -5.14
CA GLN A 148 11.52 14.47 -6.55
C GLN A 148 11.37 13.25 -7.47
N THR A 149 12.12 12.19 -7.24
CA THR A 149 12.06 10.95 -8.03
C THR A 149 10.68 10.33 -7.95
N ILE A 150 10.15 10.12 -6.74
CA ILE A 150 8.80 9.54 -6.56
C ILE A 150 7.73 10.44 -7.19
N CYS A 151 7.80 11.75 -6.99
CA CYS A 151 6.80 12.68 -7.49
C CYS A 151 6.87 12.88 -9.01
N ALA A 152 8.03 12.72 -9.63
CA ALA A 152 8.19 12.90 -11.08
C ALA A 152 7.95 11.63 -11.89
N THR A 153 7.95 10.46 -11.27
CA THR A 153 7.80 9.16 -11.95
C THR A 153 6.58 8.37 -11.50
N GLY A 154 5.98 8.73 -10.36
CA GLY A 154 4.92 7.98 -9.75
C GLY A 154 5.35 6.59 -9.24
N MET A 155 6.65 6.29 -9.12
CA MET A 155 7.11 4.98 -8.62
C MET A 155 6.68 4.71 -7.18
N ARG A 156 6.56 3.43 -6.82
CA ARG A 156 6.35 3.03 -5.44
C ARG A 156 7.65 3.14 -4.66
N ILE A 157 7.56 3.41 -3.37
CA ILE A 157 8.75 3.49 -2.51
C ILE A 157 9.58 2.19 -2.53
N SER A 158 8.95 1.03 -2.66
CA SER A 158 9.64 -0.27 -2.78
C SER A 158 10.43 -0.41 -4.10
N GLU A 159 10.08 0.37 -5.11
CA GLU A 159 10.73 0.37 -6.44
C GLU A 159 11.97 1.28 -6.45
N LEU A 160 12.19 2.07 -5.41
CA LEU A 160 13.30 3.02 -5.33
C LEU A 160 14.68 2.34 -5.38
N ALA A 161 14.77 1.10 -4.90
CA ALA A 161 16.00 0.31 -4.96
C ALA A 161 16.42 -0.05 -6.40
N SER A 162 15.48 -0.04 -7.36
CA SER A 162 15.75 -0.27 -8.77
C SER A 162 16.29 0.97 -9.49
N VAL A 163 16.37 2.12 -8.82
CA VAL A 163 17.04 3.30 -9.37
C VAL A 163 18.53 3.12 -9.19
N THR A 164 19.20 2.63 -10.23
CA THR A 164 20.65 2.40 -10.27
C THR A 164 21.35 3.40 -11.16
N LEU A 165 22.67 3.45 -11.09
CA LEU A 165 23.48 4.30 -11.99
C LEU A 165 23.16 3.99 -13.46
N GLU A 166 23.08 2.70 -13.80
CA GLU A 166 22.82 2.23 -15.15
C GLU A 166 21.41 2.63 -15.62
N SER A 167 20.40 2.48 -14.76
CA SER A 167 19.02 2.87 -15.06
C SER A 167 18.89 4.39 -15.25
N VAL A 168 19.63 5.18 -14.47
CA VAL A 168 19.67 6.64 -14.62
C VAL A 168 20.41 7.02 -15.89
N ALA A 169 21.53 6.37 -16.22
CA ALA A 169 22.27 6.61 -17.46
C ALA A 169 21.43 6.27 -18.70
N GLY A 170 20.68 5.16 -18.67
CA GLY A 170 19.75 4.78 -19.74
C GLY A 170 18.46 5.60 -19.79
N GLY A 171 18.11 6.30 -18.68
CA GLY A 171 16.86 7.08 -18.60
C GLY A 171 15.61 6.23 -18.35
N VAL A 172 15.79 4.94 -18.03
CA VAL A 172 14.72 3.95 -17.86
C VAL A 172 15.00 3.12 -16.63
N VAL A 173 13.98 2.91 -15.81
CA VAL A 173 14.05 2.01 -14.65
C VAL A 173 13.13 0.83 -14.90
N GLU A 174 13.70 -0.36 -14.95
CA GLU A 174 12.96 -1.61 -15.06
C GLU A 174 12.62 -2.17 -13.69
N ILE A 175 11.36 -2.52 -13.51
CA ILE A 175 10.84 -3.07 -12.25
C ILE A 175 10.33 -4.48 -12.51
N TYR A 176 10.90 -5.44 -11.83
CA TYR A 176 10.44 -6.83 -11.83
C TYR A 176 9.72 -7.11 -10.50
N CYS A 177 8.42 -7.36 -10.55
CA CYS A 177 7.64 -7.65 -9.35
C CYS A 177 6.56 -8.68 -9.64
N LYS A 178 6.56 -9.79 -8.92
CA LYS A 178 5.56 -10.87 -9.00
C LYS A 178 5.29 -11.34 -10.44
N GLY A 179 6.35 -11.64 -11.20
CA GLY A 179 6.26 -12.10 -12.57
C GLY A 179 5.83 -11.05 -13.61
N LYS A 180 5.67 -9.78 -13.20
CA LYS A 180 5.35 -8.67 -14.11
C LYS A 180 6.53 -7.73 -14.23
N GLN A 181 6.85 -7.38 -15.47
CA GLN A 181 7.81 -6.32 -15.79
C GLN A 181 7.07 -4.99 -15.97
N ARG A 182 7.64 -3.94 -15.46
CA ARG A 182 7.15 -2.58 -15.65
C ARG A 182 8.33 -1.66 -15.94
N ILE A 183 8.15 -0.78 -16.90
CA ILE A 183 9.13 0.23 -17.31
C ILE A 183 8.71 1.59 -16.75
N ILE A 184 9.64 2.31 -16.14
CA ILE A 184 9.46 3.68 -15.67
C ILE A 184 10.42 4.59 -16.41
N LEU A 185 9.89 5.54 -17.16
CA LEU A 185 10.68 6.54 -17.85
C LEU A 185 11.10 7.66 -16.89
N LEU A 186 12.37 8.05 -16.94
CA LEU A 186 12.88 9.18 -16.16
C LEU A 186 12.77 10.47 -16.97
N PRO A 187 11.99 11.47 -16.51
CA PRO A 187 11.95 12.77 -17.17
C PRO A 187 13.34 13.40 -17.29
N GLY A 188 13.68 14.01 -18.42
CA GLY A 188 15.01 14.50 -18.71
C GLY A 188 15.58 15.46 -17.65
N LYS A 189 14.74 16.32 -17.07
CA LYS A 189 15.15 17.21 -15.96
C LYS A 189 15.51 16.43 -14.69
N LEU A 190 14.78 15.35 -14.38
CA LEU A 190 15.08 14.47 -13.23
C LEU A 190 16.37 13.70 -13.49
N ARG A 191 16.52 13.10 -14.68
CA ARG A 191 17.72 12.38 -15.09
C ARG A 191 18.99 13.22 -14.93
N LYS A 192 18.98 14.46 -15.43
CA LYS A 192 20.11 15.40 -15.27
C LYS A 192 20.45 15.65 -13.79
N LYS A 193 19.45 15.83 -12.93
CA LYS A 193 19.68 16.03 -11.48
C LYS A 193 20.22 14.76 -10.82
N LEU A 194 19.72 13.57 -11.18
CA LEU A 194 20.20 12.31 -10.66
C LEU A 194 21.66 12.04 -11.06
N LEU A 195 22.03 12.28 -12.31
CA LEU A 195 23.42 12.16 -12.78
C LEU A 195 24.36 13.08 -12.00
N ARG A 196 23.94 14.33 -11.76
CA ARG A 196 24.70 15.26 -10.91
C ARG A 196 24.85 14.72 -9.48
N TYR A 197 23.75 14.29 -8.88
CA TYR A 197 23.76 13.70 -7.54
C TYR A 197 24.70 12.49 -7.45
N ILE A 198 24.68 11.60 -8.43
CA ILE A 198 25.55 10.43 -8.55
C ILE A 198 27.03 10.86 -8.57
N LYS A 199 27.37 11.86 -9.40
CA LYS A 199 28.73 12.40 -9.53
C LYS A 199 29.21 13.02 -8.21
N GLU A 200 28.39 13.89 -7.58
CA GLU A 200 28.72 14.60 -6.33
C GLU A 200 28.91 13.63 -5.15
N ASN A 201 28.15 12.52 -5.13
CA ASN A 201 28.23 11.50 -4.08
C ASN A 201 29.17 10.32 -4.43
N LYS A 202 29.95 10.43 -5.51
CA LYS A 202 30.94 9.44 -5.98
C LYS A 202 30.34 8.02 -6.04
N ILE A 203 29.12 7.90 -6.61
CA ILE A 203 28.44 6.61 -6.76
C ILE A 203 29.01 5.94 -8.01
N ALA A 204 29.84 4.92 -7.82
CA ALA A 204 30.53 4.23 -8.91
C ALA A 204 29.65 3.17 -9.61
N GLY A 205 28.53 2.73 -8.99
CA GLY A 205 27.62 1.75 -9.57
C GLY A 205 26.52 1.33 -8.58
N GLY A 206 25.54 0.55 -9.09
CA GLY A 206 24.45 0.01 -8.29
C GLY A 206 23.44 1.04 -7.81
N ILE A 207 22.83 0.79 -6.66
CA ILE A 207 21.70 1.57 -6.12
C ILE A 207 22.10 3.03 -5.87
N VAL A 208 21.34 3.99 -6.41
CA VAL A 208 21.57 5.43 -6.25
C VAL A 208 21.20 5.91 -4.84
N PHE A 209 20.07 5.45 -4.32
CA PHE A 209 19.59 5.85 -2.99
C PHE A 209 20.00 4.81 -1.95
N ARG A 210 21.19 4.99 -1.38
CA ARG A 210 21.79 4.07 -0.42
C ARG A 210 22.12 4.74 0.92
N THR A 211 22.22 3.93 1.96
CA THR A 211 22.77 4.33 3.26
C THR A 211 24.30 4.49 3.17
N SER A 212 24.93 5.03 4.19
CA SER A 212 26.41 5.06 4.30
C SER A 212 27.05 3.66 4.17
N GLY A 213 26.35 2.62 4.62
CA GLY A 213 26.79 1.22 4.47
C GLY A 213 26.42 0.57 3.12
N GLY A 214 26.03 1.33 2.10
CA GLY A 214 25.75 0.82 0.75
C GLY A 214 24.39 0.12 0.54
N LYS A 215 23.61 -0.14 1.60
CA LYS A 215 22.30 -0.79 1.51
C LYS A 215 21.24 0.20 1.03
N ALA A 216 20.18 -0.31 0.37
CA ALA A 216 19.02 0.50 0.02
C ALA A 216 18.44 1.21 1.25
N VAL A 217 17.98 2.44 1.06
CA VAL A 217 17.35 3.21 2.15
C VAL A 217 16.03 2.57 2.56
N ASP A 218 15.82 2.44 3.87
CA ASP A 218 14.60 1.89 4.43
C ASP A 218 13.43 2.87 4.33
N ARG A 219 12.25 2.33 3.97
CA ARG A 219 11.01 3.09 3.84
C ARG A 219 10.64 3.88 5.10
N SER A 220 10.82 3.27 6.27
CA SER A 220 10.44 3.89 7.54
C SER A 220 11.35 5.07 7.87
N ASN A 221 12.64 4.97 7.53
CA ASN A 221 13.60 6.06 7.72
C ASN A 221 13.29 7.23 6.78
N ILE A 222 13.03 6.97 5.50
CA ILE A 222 12.62 8.01 4.55
C ILE A 222 11.35 8.72 5.05
N TRP A 223 10.35 7.95 5.51
CA TRP A 223 9.12 8.49 6.04
C TRP A 223 9.35 9.38 7.26
N LYS A 224 10.15 8.93 8.23
CA LYS A 224 10.51 9.71 9.43
C LYS A 224 11.23 11.01 9.04
N GLU A 225 12.23 10.93 8.16
CA GLU A 225 12.95 12.10 7.69
C GLU A 225 12.03 13.11 6.97
N MET A 226 11.09 12.60 6.16
CA MET A 226 10.12 13.43 5.45
C MET A 226 9.13 14.10 6.41
N LYS A 227 8.68 13.37 7.45
CA LYS A 227 7.82 13.92 8.53
C LYS A 227 8.49 15.08 9.26
N MET A 228 9.78 14.97 9.58
CA MET A 228 10.52 16.06 10.23
C MET A 228 10.63 17.34 9.40
N LEU A 229 10.38 17.27 8.07
CA LEU A 229 10.32 18.44 7.21
C LEU A 229 8.98 19.16 7.25
N SER A 230 7.91 18.52 7.71
CA SER A 230 6.54 19.05 7.63
C SER A 230 6.41 20.44 8.26
N LYS A 231 6.96 20.60 9.46
CA LYS A 231 6.93 21.86 10.21
C LYS A 231 7.70 22.99 9.48
N GLU A 232 8.91 22.70 9.01
CA GLU A 232 9.75 23.65 8.27
C GLU A 232 9.12 24.06 6.93
N ALA A 233 8.48 23.10 6.27
CA ALA A 233 7.81 23.31 4.99
C ALA A 233 6.43 23.99 5.12
N GLY A 234 5.90 24.17 6.32
CA GLY A 234 4.54 24.65 6.53
C GLY A 234 3.50 23.74 5.88
N VAL A 235 3.69 22.41 5.99
CA VAL A 235 2.80 21.40 5.42
C VAL A 235 2.22 20.55 6.55
N GLN A 236 0.91 20.32 6.52
CA GLN A 236 0.25 19.47 7.50
C GLN A 236 0.90 18.08 7.55
N GLU A 237 1.25 17.62 8.73
CA GLU A 237 1.94 16.36 8.93
C GLU A 237 1.15 15.15 8.39
N SER A 238 -0.18 15.20 8.45
CA SER A 238 -1.07 14.18 7.90
C SER A 238 -0.95 14.00 6.40
N LYS A 239 -0.52 15.02 5.65
CA LYS A 239 -0.30 14.98 4.21
C LYS A 239 1.10 14.47 3.83
N VAL A 240 2.06 14.50 4.79
CA VAL A 240 3.47 14.18 4.53
C VAL A 240 3.70 12.68 4.67
N TYR A 241 3.41 11.93 3.60
CA TYR A 241 3.71 10.51 3.47
C TYR A 241 4.00 10.14 2.01
N LEU A 242 4.83 9.13 1.83
CA LEU A 242 5.42 8.80 0.52
C LEU A 242 4.38 8.50 -0.56
N HIS A 243 3.27 7.84 -0.19
CA HIS A 243 2.22 7.53 -1.16
C HIS A 243 1.50 8.78 -1.68
N ASN A 244 1.48 9.87 -0.90
CA ASN A 244 0.89 11.14 -1.31
C ASN A 244 1.70 11.84 -2.43
N LEU A 245 3.00 11.58 -2.52
CA LEU A 245 3.81 12.04 -3.66
C LEU A 245 3.39 11.34 -4.96
N ARG A 246 3.07 10.05 -4.88
CA ARG A 246 2.55 9.29 -6.02
C ARG A 246 1.11 9.70 -6.36
N HIS A 247 0.29 10.08 -5.37
CA HIS A 247 -1.02 10.70 -5.61
C HIS A 247 -0.89 12.01 -6.38
N LEU A 248 0.04 12.87 -5.96
CA LEU A 248 0.30 14.13 -6.66
C LEU A 248 0.72 13.89 -8.12
N PHE A 249 1.65 12.95 -8.36
CA PHE A 249 2.02 12.55 -9.72
C PHE A 249 0.80 12.14 -10.54
N ALA A 250 -0.04 11.26 -9.97
CA ALA A 250 -1.22 10.74 -10.67
C ALA A 250 -2.22 11.85 -11.03
N LYS A 251 -2.47 12.81 -10.14
CA LYS A 251 -3.33 13.96 -10.38
C LYS A 251 -2.75 14.87 -11.47
N GLU A 252 -1.47 15.22 -11.38
CA GLU A 252 -0.80 16.06 -12.38
C GLU A 252 -0.78 15.41 -13.77
N PHE A 253 -0.47 14.11 -13.82
CA PHE A 253 -0.45 13.34 -15.07
C PHE A 253 -1.86 13.27 -15.69
N TYR A 254 -2.87 12.96 -14.89
CA TYR A 254 -4.26 12.91 -15.36
C TYR A 254 -4.76 14.29 -15.79
N THR A 255 -4.40 15.36 -15.07
CA THR A 255 -4.78 16.73 -15.45
C THR A 255 -4.20 17.13 -16.80
N ALA A 256 -2.97 16.69 -17.09
CA ALA A 256 -2.30 16.98 -18.36
C ALA A 256 -2.87 16.19 -19.55
N GLY A 257 -3.20 14.91 -19.35
CA GLY A 257 -3.56 14.01 -20.45
C GLY A 257 -5.04 13.56 -20.47
N LYS A 258 -5.77 13.73 -19.37
CA LYS A 258 -7.18 13.28 -19.17
C LYS A 258 -7.45 11.80 -19.52
N ASP A 259 -6.40 10.98 -19.59
CA ASP A 259 -6.46 9.57 -19.97
C ASP A 259 -6.12 8.69 -18.76
N ILE A 260 -7.15 8.02 -18.25
CA ILE A 260 -7.01 7.14 -17.08
C ILE A 260 -6.33 5.81 -17.44
N ALA A 261 -6.47 5.34 -18.68
CA ALA A 261 -5.84 4.09 -19.12
C ALA A 261 -4.32 4.27 -19.19
N LYS A 262 -3.84 5.34 -19.86
CA LYS A 262 -2.42 5.68 -19.85
C LYS A 262 -1.86 5.90 -18.45
N LEU A 263 -2.63 6.53 -17.55
CA LEU A 263 -2.21 6.69 -16.17
C LEU A 263 -2.10 5.32 -15.46
N ALA A 264 -3.03 4.40 -15.69
CA ALA A 264 -2.97 3.05 -15.13
C ALA A 264 -1.73 2.29 -15.59
N ASP A 265 -1.39 2.38 -16.88
CA ASP A 265 -0.20 1.77 -17.47
C ASP A 265 1.09 2.34 -16.85
N VAL A 266 1.21 3.67 -16.80
CA VAL A 266 2.36 4.34 -16.20
C VAL A 266 2.51 4.00 -14.71
N LEU A 267 1.42 3.87 -13.98
CA LEU A 267 1.43 3.47 -12.57
C LEU A 267 1.63 1.95 -12.39
N GLY A 268 1.48 1.14 -13.43
CA GLY A 268 1.54 -0.32 -13.37
C GLY A 268 0.40 -0.91 -12.53
N HIS A 269 -0.83 -0.47 -12.79
CA HIS A 269 -2.03 -0.99 -12.15
C HIS A 269 -2.73 -1.98 -13.08
N SER A 270 -2.87 -3.22 -12.67
CA SER A 270 -3.64 -4.24 -13.41
C SER A 270 -5.16 -4.02 -13.32
N ASN A 271 -5.62 -3.16 -12.42
CA ASN A 271 -7.02 -2.82 -12.25
C ASN A 271 -7.19 -1.30 -12.25
N ILE A 272 -7.95 -0.80 -13.22
CA ILE A 272 -8.22 0.64 -13.42
C ILE A 272 -8.93 1.28 -12.21
N GLU A 273 -9.70 0.49 -11.45
CA GLU A 273 -10.33 0.95 -10.21
C GLU A 273 -9.31 1.42 -9.16
N THR A 274 -8.10 0.84 -9.17
CA THR A 274 -7.01 1.32 -8.33
C THR A 274 -6.57 2.71 -8.76
N THR A 275 -6.52 2.97 -10.07
CA THR A 275 -6.15 4.28 -10.63
C THR A 275 -7.21 5.33 -10.35
N ARG A 276 -8.50 4.98 -10.45
CA ARG A 276 -9.61 5.88 -10.09
C ARG A 276 -9.51 6.40 -8.66
N GLY A 277 -8.96 5.60 -7.73
CA GLY A 277 -8.73 6.04 -6.36
C GLY A 277 -7.76 7.22 -6.23
N TYR A 278 -6.85 7.41 -7.20
CA TYR A 278 -5.88 8.52 -7.20
C TYR A 278 -6.42 9.83 -7.80
N ILE A 279 -7.41 9.74 -8.67
CA ILE A 279 -7.98 10.89 -9.39
C ILE A 279 -9.37 11.29 -8.88
N LYS A 280 -9.78 10.73 -7.74
CA LYS A 280 -11.01 11.18 -7.07
C LYS A 280 -10.89 12.65 -6.70
N THR A 281 -11.96 13.37 -6.98
CA THR A 281 -12.08 14.80 -6.73
C THR A 281 -12.85 15.07 -5.44
N THR A 282 -12.77 16.29 -4.95
CA THR A 282 -13.55 16.75 -3.80
C THR A 282 -15.00 17.05 -4.24
N SER A 283 -15.94 17.10 -3.28
CA SER A 283 -17.31 17.53 -3.56
C SER A 283 -17.36 18.93 -4.18
N ARG A 284 -16.47 19.83 -3.75
CA ARG A 284 -16.36 21.19 -4.28
C ARG A 284 -15.92 21.22 -5.76
N GLU A 285 -14.99 20.34 -6.15
CA GLU A 285 -14.57 20.22 -7.56
C GLU A 285 -15.71 19.68 -8.43
N HIS A 286 -16.51 18.72 -7.91
CA HIS A 286 -17.71 18.23 -8.61
C HIS A 286 -18.77 19.33 -8.73
N GLN A 287 -19.02 20.08 -7.66
CA GLN A 287 -19.96 21.18 -7.69
C GLN A 287 -19.60 22.20 -8.77
N LYS A 288 -18.34 22.59 -8.87
CA LYS A 288 -17.90 23.50 -9.94
C LYS A 288 -18.15 22.95 -11.35
N LEU A 289 -17.99 21.65 -11.55
CA LEU A 289 -18.30 21.03 -12.85
C LEU A 289 -19.80 21.06 -13.13
N LEU A 290 -20.65 20.79 -12.12
CA LEU A 290 -22.10 20.87 -12.27
C LEU A 290 -22.54 22.30 -12.58
N ASP A 291 -21.98 23.29 -11.89
CA ASP A 291 -22.26 24.72 -12.13
C ASP A 291 -21.87 25.16 -13.55
N GLN A 292 -20.78 24.60 -14.09
CA GLN A 292 -20.32 24.88 -15.44
C GLN A 292 -21.22 24.24 -16.54
N MET A 293 -22.03 23.22 -16.21
CA MET A 293 -22.91 22.57 -17.19
C MET A 293 -24.11 23.45 -17.57
N ASP A 294 -24.47 24.42 -16.72
CA ASP A 294 -25.52 25.41 -16.96
C ASP A 294 -26.85 24.81 -17.52
N LEU A 295 -27.28 23.68 -16.91
CA LEU A 295 -28.47 22.96 -17.32
C LEU A 295 -29.77 23.44 -16.66
N VAL A 296 -29.67 24.45 -15.80
CA VAL A 296 -30.83 25.04 -15.12
C VAL A 296 -31.26 26.28 -15.87
N LEU A 297 -32.43 26.22 -16.48
CA LEU A 297 -33.03 27.38 -17.15
C LEU A 297 -33.48 28.38 -16.07
N CYS A 298 -32.97 29.61 -16.13
CA CYS A 298 -33.57 30.70 -15.34
C CYS A 298 -35.00 30.90 -15.80
N SER A 299 -35.97 30.69 -14.91
CA SER A 299 -37.34 31.13 -15.15
C SER A 299 -37.33 32.64 -15.32
N ALA A 300 -37.82 33.13 -16.46
CA ALA A 300 -37.99 34.55 -16.74
C ALA A 300 -38.90 35.22 -15.71
#